data_1930196a2eba52d52aaf876fe8edacb5
#
_entry.id   1930196a2eba52d52aaf876fe8edacb5
#
_cell.length_a   1.000
_cell.length_b   1.000
_cell.length_c   1.000
_cell.angle_alpha   90.00
_cell.angle_beta   90.00
_cell.angle_gamma   90.00
#
_symmetry.space_group_name_H-M   'P 1'
#
loop_
_entity.id
_entity.type
_entity.pdbx_description
1 polymer ?
#
loop_
_entity_poly.entity_id
_entity_poly.type
_entity_poly.pdbx_seq_one_letter_code
_entity_poly.pdbx_strand_id
1 'polypeptide(L)'
;KIQDVFTRYGKKRNVTMVELSNEMLETYGMTRYKSITIKDDPEALRFTRQCLEADQRGARKIKEVTDDGGVVSAYYQLPGKDPDVNRFVLFKVNSKGTITLVYIEGELDSDDLITLLFTKKDL
;
A
#
# COMPACT_ATOMS: atom_id res chain seq x y z
N LYS A 1 6.75 1.90 10.56
CA LYS A 1 6.62 1.16 9.30
C LYS A 1 5.17 1.00 8.93
N ILE A 2 4.89 0.66 7.69
CA ILE A 2 3.50 0.69 7.19
C ILE A 2 2.57 -0.28 7.91
N GLN A 3 3.07 -1.38 8.45
CA GLN A 3 2.25 -2.30 9.24
C GLN A 3 1.67 -1.61 10.47
N ASP A 4 2.37 -0.61 11.00
CA ASP A 4 1.90 0.15 12.14
C ASP A 4 0.66 0.99 11.80
N VAL A 5 0.53 1.41 10.54
CA VAL A 5 -0.66 2.13 10.08
C VAL A 5 -1.89 1.23 10.17
N PHE A 6 -1.77 0.00 9.69
CA PHE A 6 -2.87 -0.97 9.76
C PHE A 6 -3.27 -1.28 11.20
N THR A 7 -2.28 -1.45 12.08
CA THR A 7 -2.51 -1.75 13.48
C THR A 7 -3.16 -0.57 14.21
N ARG A 8 -2.63 0.63 13.98
CA ARG A 8 -3.05 1.83 14.71
C ARG A 8 -4.42 2.35 14.28
N TYR A 9 -4.71 2.32 12.98
CA TYR A 9 -5.90 2.95 12.43
C TYR A 9 -6.97 1.99 11.95
N GLY A 10 -6.70 0.70 11.89
CA GLY A 10 -7.58 -0.28 11.27
C GLY A 10 -8.97 -0.43 11.88
N LYS A 11 -9.19 0.04 13.12
CA LYS A 11 -10.46 -0.10 13.82
C LYS A 11 -11.18 1.23 14.05
N LYS A 12 -10.71 2.32 13.45
CA LYS A 12 -11.31 3.63 13.65
C LYS A 12 -12.53 3.83 12.75
N ARG A 13 -13.42 4.75 13.15
CA ARG A 13 -14.71 4.97 12.48
C ARG A 13 -14.59 5.46 11.03
N ASN A 14 -13.64 6.33 10.76
CA ASN A 14 -13.45 6.91 9.43
C ASN A 14 -12.49 6.10 8.57
N VAL A 15 -12.36 4.80 8.88
CA VAL A 15 -11.38 3.93 8.25
C VAL A 15 -12.09 2.70 7.69
N THR A 16 -11.73 2.34 6.47
CA THR A 16 -12.18 1.10 5.83
C THR A 16 -10.96 0.21 5.59
N MET A 17 -11.03 -1.02 6.03
CA MET A 17 -10.00 -2.02 5.75
C MET A 17 -10.56 -3.12 4.86
N VAL A 18 -9.77 -3.58 3.91
CA VAL A 18 -10.13 -4.68 3.02
C VAL A 18 -9.04 -5.74 3.09
N GLU A 19 -9.47 -6.98 3.26
CA GLU A 19 -8.62 -8.15 3.14
C GLU A 19 -9.29 -9.11 2.15
N LEU A 20 -8.50 -9.79 1.33
CA LEU A 20 -9.04 -10.73 0.35
C LEU A 20 -9.05 -12.14 0.90
N SER A 21 -10.02 -12.95 0.46
CA SER A 21 -10.08 -14.38 0.78
C SER A 21 -8.92 -15.12 0.11
N ASN A 22 -8.59 -16.30 0.62
CA ASN A 22 -7.54 -17.14 0.03
C ASN A 22 -7.81 -17.44 -1.45
N GLU A 23 -9.07 -17.66 -1.80
CA GLU A 23 -9.46 -17.93 -3.18
C GLU A 23 -9.15 -16.74 -4.10
N MET A 24 -9.48 -15.53 -3.66
CA MET A 24 -9.17 -14.33 -4.42
C MET A 24 -7.67 -14.09 -4.51
N LEU A 25 -6.94 -14.33 -3.42
CA LEU A 25 -5.49 -14.19 -3.41
C LEU A 25 -4.84 -15.12 -4.44
N GLU A 26 -5.25 -16.38 -4.48
CA GLU A 26 -4.71 -17.34 -5.44
C GLU A 26 -4.96 -16.91 -6.89
N THR A 27 -6.14 -16.38 -7.15
CA THR A 27 -6.53 -15.91 -8.49
C THR A 27 -5.54 -14.87 -9.03
N TYR A 28 -5.00 -14.02 -8.16
CA TYR A 28 -4.10 -12.94 -8.55
C TYR A 28 -2.62 -13.23 -8.28
N GLY A 29 -2.28 -14.45 -7.88
CA GLY A 29 -0.89 -14.80 -7.56
C GLY A 29 -0.38 -14.15 -6.28
N MET A 30 -1.28 -13.80 -5.38
CA MET A 30 -0.96 -13.15 -4.11
C MET A 30 -1.05 -14.13 -2.96
N THR A 31 -0.24 -13.91 -1.92
CA THR A 31 -0.33 -14.62 -0.65
C THR A 31 -0.94 -13.76 0.44
N ARG A 32 -0.89 -12.43 0.26
CA ARG A 32 -1.49 -11.48 1.20
C ARG A 32 -1.87 -10.20 0.49
N TYR A 33 -3.00 -9.64 0.87
CA TYR A 33 -3.47 -8.33 0.41
C TYR A 33 -4.14 -7.65 1.58
N LYS A 34 -3.71 -6.44 1.89
CA LYS A 34 -4.36 -5.57 2.87
C LYS A 34 -4.46 -4.17 2.29
N SER A 35 -5.61 -3.56 2.46
CA SER A 35 -5.83 -2.19 2.03
C SER A 35 -6.50 -1.44 3.16
N ILE A 36 -6.11 -0.19 3.38
CA ILE A 36 -6.73 0.69 4.34
C ILE A 36 -7.01 2.03 3.68
N THR A 37 -8.21 2.55 3.90
CA THR A 37 -8.62 3.86 3.43
C THR A 37 -9.00 4.70 4.65
N ILE A 38 -8.36 5.85 4.82
CA ILE A 38 -8.54 6.73 5.97
C ILE A 38 -9.01 8.09 5.46
N LYS A 39 -10.13 8.57 6.00
CA LYS A 39 -10.71 9.88 5.63
C LYS A 39 -10.59 10.86 6.78
N ASP A 40 -10.40 12.13 6.44
CA ASP A 40 -10.50 13.25 7.38
C ASP A 40 -9.58 13.14 8.60
N ASP A 41 -8.36 12.66 8.40
CA ASP A 41 -7.41 12.48 9.49
C ASP A 41 -6.00 12.95 9.09
N PRO A 42 -5.71 14.26 9.26
CA PRO A 42 -4.38 14.79 8.93
C PRO A 42 -3.24 14.17 9.73
N GLU A 43 -3.52 13.77 10.97
CA GLU A 43 -2.52 13.11 11.80
C GLU A 43 -2.16 11.73 11.23
N ALA A 44 -3.16 10.99 10.77
CA ALA A 44 -2.94 9.71 10.11
C ALA A 44 -2.11 9.88 8.84
N LEU A 45 -2.33 10.95 8.09
CA LEU A 45 -1.54 11.23 6.89
C LEU A 45 -0.07 11.46 7.26
N ARG A 46 0.18 12.25 8.28
CA ARG A 46 1.54 12.52 8.75
C ARG A 46 2.22 11.23 9.21
N PHE A 47 1.52 10.44 9.99
CA PHE A 47 2.04 9.16 10.49
C PHE A 47 2.33 8.19 9.35
N THR A 48 1.40 8.09 8.39
CA THR A 48 1.58 7.21 7.23
C THR A 48 2.80 7.63 6.41
N ARG A 49 2.99 8.94 6.18
CA ARG A 49 4.17 9.44 5.46
C ARG A 49 5.47 9.11 6.19
N GLN A 50 5.48 9.20 7.52
CA GLN A 50 6.66 8.82 8.31
C GLN A 50 6.97 7.33 8.17
N CYS A 51 5.95 6.49 8.19
CA CYS A 51 6.12 5.04 8.01
C CYS A 51 6.64 4.69 6.62
N LEU A 52 6.12 5.36 5.59
CA LEU A 52 6.60 5.18 4.21
C LEU A 52 8.07 5.56 4.11
N GLU A 53 8.46 6.68 4.68
CA GLU A 53 9.84 7.16 4.63
C GLU A 53 10.78 6.16 5.31
N ALA A 54 10.37 5.60 6.44
CA ALA A 54 11.16 4.58 7.13
C ALA A 54 11.28 3.29 6.30
N ASP A 55 10.19 2.87 5.63
CA ASP A 55 10.18 1.66 4.83
C ASP A 55 10.93 1.80 3.51
N GLN A 56 11.05 3.03 2.98
CA GLN A 56 11.76 3.27 1.74
C GLN A 56 13.25 2.99 1.83
N ARG A 57 13.78 2.96 3.03
CA ARG A 57 15.20 2.61 3.22
C ARG A 57 15.42 1.16 2.80
N GLY A 58 16.25 0.95 1.79
CA GLY A 58 16.51 -0.37 1.23
C GLY A 58 15.42 -0.89 0.30
N ALA A 59 14.34 -0.15 0.09
CA ALA A 59 13.30 -0.53 -0.84
C ALA A 59 13.63 -0.06 -2.26
N ARG A 60 13.07 -0.76 -3.24
CA ARG A 60 13.18 -0.37 -4.64
C ARG A 60 11.98 0.52 -5.00
N LYS A 61 12.25 1.79 -5.23
CA LYS A 61 11.21 2.73 -5.64
C LYS A 61 10.82 2.46 -7.10
N ILE A 62 9.54 2.28 -7.36
CA ILE A 62 9.04 2.06 -8.71
C ILE A 62 8.43 3.35 -9.25
N LYS A 63 7.66 4.08 -8.42
CA LYS A 63 7.06 5.34 -8.81
C LYS A 63 6.84 6.20 -7.57
N GLU A 64 7.03 7.51 -7.71
CA GLU A 64 6.71 8.46 -6.64
C GLU A 64 6.27 9.76 -7.28
N VAL A 65 5.18 10.32 -6.76
CA VAL A 65 4.66 11.62 -7.18
C VAL A 65 4.61 12.52 -5.95
N THR A 66 5.20 13.70 -6.06
CA THR A 66 5.19 14.69 -4.99
C THR A 66 4.54 15.98 -5.48
N ASP A 67 3.94 16.71 -4.55
CA ASP A 67 3.48 18.07 -4.78
C ASP A 67 3.97 18.96 -3.64
N ASP A 68 3.45 20.18 -3.53
CA ASP A 68 3.89 21.15 -2.52
C ASP A 68 3.70 20.65 -1.08
N GLY A 69 2.77 19.74 -0.86
CA GLY A 69 2.48 19.19 0.47
C GLY A 69 3.26 17.93 0.82
N GLY A 70 4.06 17.40 -0.12
CA GLY A 70 4.82 16.17 0.07
C GLY A 70 4.41 15.07 -0.89
N VAL A 71 4.71 13.82 -0.55
CA VAL A 71 4.39 12.67 -1.39
C VAL A 71 2.88 12.45 -1.43
N VAL A 72 2.31 12.37 -2.64
CA VAL A 72 0.88 12.11 -2.85
C VAL A 72 0.61 10.75 -3.46
N SER A 73 1.64 10.11 -4.03
CA SER A 73 1.53 8.76 -4.56
C SER A 73 2.90 8.10 -4.49
N ALA A 74 2.96 6.87 -4.04
CA ALA A 74 4.20 6.12 -3.97
C ALA A 74 3.92 4.64 -4.23
N TYR A 75 4.81 4.01 -4.99
CA TYR A 75 4.76 2.58 -5.27
C TYR A 75 6.18 2.06 -5.18
N TYR A 76 6.43 1.13 -4.25
CA TYR A 76 7.75 0.57 -4.06
C TYR A 76 7.70 -0.88 -3.63
N GLN A 77 8.81 -1.58 -3.88
CA GLN A 77 8.99 -2.97 -3.51
C GLN A 77 9.91 -3.06 -2.30
N LEU A 78 9.43 -3.68 -1.24
CA LEU A 78 10.21 -3.91 -0.03
C LEU A 78 11.17 -5.07 -0.22
N PRO A 79 12.30 -5.10 0.53
CA PRO A 79 13.19 -6.27 0.52
C PRO A 79 12.41 -7.50 0.97
N GLY A 80 12.50 -8.57 0.19
CA GLY A 80 11.84 -9.83 0.51
C GLY A 80 12.68 -10.68 1.46
N LYS A 81 12.01 -11.46 2.30
CA LYS A 81 12.66 -12.45 3.15
C LYS A 81 12.79 -13.79 2.44
N ASP A 82 11.98 -14.01 1.43
CA ASP A 82 11.89 -15.23 0.65
C ASP A 82 12.08 -14.86 -0.82
N PRO A 83 12.99 -15.52 -1.56
CA PRO A 83 13.23 -15.19 -2.96
C PRO A 83 12.01 -15.39 -3.86
N ASP A 84 11.05 -16.22 -3.45
CA ASP A 84 9.86 -16.49 -4.25
C ASP A 84 8.69 -15.56 -3.93
N VAL A 85 8.84 -14.69 -2.91
CA VAL A 85 7.76 -13.80 -2.50
C VAL A 85 8.23 -12.35 -2.59
N ASN A 86 7.50 -11.57 -3.38
CA ASN A 86 7.71 -10.13 -3.52
C ASN A 86 6.73 -9.39 -2.62
N ARG A 87 7.17 -8.24 -2.10
CA ARG A 87 6.38 -7.41 -1.19
C ARG A 87 6.28 -6.01 -1.76
N PHE A 88 5.05 -5.50 -1.85
CA PHE A 88 4.79 -4.21 -2.46
C PHE A 88 3.97 -3.32 -1.55
N VAL A 89 4.23 -2.01 -1.64
CA VAL A 89 3.45 -1.00 -0.94
C VAL A 89 3.00 0.04 -1.96
N LEU A 90 1.70 0.37 -1.92
CA LEU A 90 1.12 1.43 -2.73
C LEU A 90 0.47 2.43 -1.79
N PHE A 91 0.77 3.70 -1.98
CA PHE A 91 0.24 4.80 -1.20
C PHE A 91 -0.33 5.86 -2.13
N LYS A 92 -1.48 6.41 -1.76
CA LYS A 92 -2.09 7.51 -2.50
C LYS A 92 -2.89 8.37 -1.54
N VAL A 93 -2.81 9.67 -1.72
CA VAL A 93 -3.68 10.63 -1.06
C VAL A 93 -4.30 11.53 -2.12
N ASN A 94 -5.62 11.71 -2.05
CA ASN A 94 -6.34 12.53 -3.03
C ASN A 94 -6.46 13.97 -2.54
N SER A 95 -7.11 14.82 -3.37
CA SER A 95 -7.27 16.24 -3.07
C SER A 95 -8.11 16.51 -1.81
N LYS A 96 -8.91 15.54 -1.39
CA LYS A 96 -9.74 15.64 -0.18
C LYS A 96 -9.02 15.13 1.08
N GLY A 97 -7.78 14.69 0.94
CA GLY A 97 -7.01 14.15 2.06
C GLY A 97 -7.33 12.71 2.40
N THR A 98 -8.08 12.00 1.54
CA THR A 98 -8.34 10.58 1.73
C THR A 98 -7.10 9.78 1.39
N ILE A 99 -6.65 8.97 2.35
CA ILE A 99 -5.44 8.15 2.25
C ILE A 99 -5.83 6.74 1.83
N THR A 100 -5.13 6.20 0.84
CA THR A 100 -5.23 4.78 0.48
C THR A 100 -3.84 4.17 0.62
N LEU A 101 -3.74 3.12 1.41
CA LEU A 101 -2.49 2.38 1.61
C LEU A 101 -2.77 0.91 1.35
N VAL A 102 -1.98 0.30 0.47
CA VAL A 102 -2.14 -1.10 0.08
C VAL A 102 -0.83 -1.84 0.30
N TYR A 103 -0.91 -3.01 0.90
CA TYR A 103 0.23 -3.91 1.10
C TYR A 103 -0.08 -5.23 0.43
N ILE A 104 0.84 -5.69 -0.41
CA ILE A 104 0.67 -6.92 -1.20
C ILE A 104 1.89 -7.80 -1.06
N GLU A 105 1.67 -9.10 -0.84
CA GLU A 105 2.71 -10.12 -0.94
C GLU A 105 2.28 -11.17 -1.97
N GLY A 106 3.23 -11.66 -2.75
CA GLY A 106 2.93 -12.72 -3.70
C GLY A 106 4.09 -13.05 -4.62
N GLU A 107 3.85 -14.02 -5.49
CA GLU A 107 4.84 -14.44 -6.49
C GLU A 107 4.90 -13.49 -7.68
N LEU A 108 3.86 -12.67 -7.88
CA LEU A 108 3.82 -11.72 -8.97
C LEU A 108 4.97 -10.71 -8.85
N ASP A 109 5.52 -10.29 -10.00
CA ASP A 109 6.56 -9.26 -10.02
C ASP A 109 5.94 -7.86 -10.18
N SER A 110 6.80 -6.82 -10.23
CA SER A 110 6.31 -5.45 -10.32
C SER A 110 5.56 -5.16 -11.62
N ASP A 111 5.95 -5.78 -12.73
CA ASP A 111 5.28 -5.60 -14.01
C ASP A 111 3.91 -6.28 -14.01
N ASP A 112 3.81 -7.46 -13.44
CA ASP A 112 2.54 -8.16 -13.26
C ASP A 112 1.57 -7.33 -12.43
N LEU A 113 2.06 -6.72 -11.36
CA LEU A 113 1.24 -5.91 -10.47
C LEU A 113 0.75 -4.65 -11.16
N ILE A 114 1.61 -3.99 -11.94
CA ILE A 114 1.21 -2.81 -12.72
C ILE A 114 0.11 -3.17 -13.70
N THR A 115 0.27 -4.27 -14.42
CA THR A 115 -0.75 -4.77 -15.36
C THR A 115 -2.07 -5.01 -14.64
N LEU A 116 -2.02 -5.65 -13.49
CA LEU A 116 -3.19 -5.95 -12.68
C LEU A 116 -3.90 -4.68 -12.22
N LEU A 117 -3.15 -3.68 -11.75
CA LEU A 117 -3.72 -2.42 -11.27
C LEU A 117 -4.38 -1.62 -12.39
N PHE A 118 -3.83 -1.68 -13.61
CA PHE A 118 -4.45 -0.99 -14.75
C PHE A 118 -5.68 -1.71 -15.29
N THR A 119 -5.77 -3.02 -15.14
CA THR A 119 -6.90 -3.81 -15.64
C THR A 119 -7.97 -4.06 -14.59
N LYS A 120 -7.60 -4.06 -13.31
CA LYS A 120 -8.50 -4.35 -12.18
C LYS A 120 -8.49 -3.17 -11.20
N LYS A 121 -9.21 -2.11 -11.55
CA LYS A 121 -9.24 -0.87 -10.77
C LYS A 121 -9.81 -1.05 -9.36
N ASP A 122 -10.49 -2.15 -9.10
CA ASP A 122 -11.14 -2.43 -7.81
C ASP A 122 -10.20 -3.01 -6.76
N LEU A 123 -8.97 -3.29 -7.13
CA LEU A 123 -7.98 -3.78 -6.17
C LEU A 123 -7.41 -2.69 -5.28
#